data_04421ca49cda3c36bfcdbd32d232e192
#
_entry.id   04421ca49cda3c36bfcdbd32d232e192
#
_cell.length_a   1.000
_cell.length_b   1.000
_cell.length_c   1.000
_cell.angle_alpha   90.00
_cell.angle_beta   90.00
_cell.angle_gamma   90.00
#
_symmetry.space_group_name_H-M   'P 1'
#
loop_
_entity.id
_entity.type
_entity.pdbx_description
1 polymer ?
#
loop_
_entity_poly.entity_id
_entity_poly.type
_entity_poly.pdbx_seq_one_letter_code
_entity_poly.pdbx_strand_id
1 'polypeptide(L)'
;TQLTIPAERLEAAQWILQFSLFSFIFTLLQIPFIGAVFANENMGYYALISTIDCIVKLLIAYCIGLTGGDNLVYYGAALMLEAFMVMLLYVIIARRKYPEGKYTIVKKKTLYKELFSFSGWSVYGALAGVGMTQGSTIILNVFFGPLINAAFGIANQIYNAINTLTNSVVIAFRPAM
;
A
#
# COMPACT_ATOMS: atom_id res chain seq x y z
N THR A 1 24.66 -10.62 8.14
CA THR A 1 23.37 -11.34 8.11
C THR A 1 23.07 -11.70 6.67
N GLN A 2 23.49 -12.89 6.26
CA GLN A 2 23.20 -13.44 4.95
C GLN A 2 21.78 -14.02 5.01
N LEU A 3 20.86 -13.41 4.27
CA LEU A 3 19.62 -14.06 3.89
C LEU A 3 20.01 -15.32 3.09
N THR A 4 19.87 -16.50 3.69
CA THR A 4 20.09 -17.78 3.04
C THR A 4 18.92 -18.08 2.11
N ILE A 5 18.93 -17.43 0.94
CA ILE A 5 18.00 -17.76 -0.15
C ILE A 5 18.65 -18.88 -0.95
N PRO A 6 17.98 -20.03 -1.17
CA PRO A 6 18.48 -21.07 -2.06
C PRO A 6 18.83 -20.48 -3.43
N ALA A 7 19.98 -20.86 -3.99
CA ALA A 7 20.47 -20.30 -5.25
C ALA A 7 19.47 -20.43 -6.42
N GLU A 8 18.65 -21.48 -6.40
CA GLU A 8 17.58 -21.74 -7.39
C GLU A 8 16.43 -20.73 -7.32
N ARG A 9 16.28 -19.98 -6.21
CA ARG A 9 15.22 -18.98 -6.03
C ARG A 9 15.69 -17.53 -6.12
N LEU A 10 16.98 -17.31 -6.33
CA LEU A 10 17.56 -15.97 -6.44
C LEU A 10 17.01 -15.19 -7.63
N GLU A 11 16.83 -15.84 -8.76
CA GLU A 11 16.29 -15.23 -9.97
C GLU A 11 14.81 -14.84 -9.78
N ALA A 12 13.99 -15.74 -9.20
CA ALA A 12 12.60 -15.45 -8.87
C ALA A 12 12.49 -14.30 -7.85
N ALA A 13 13.36 -14.24 -6.86
CA ALA A 13 13.40 -13.18 -5.87
C ALA A 13 13.73 -11.81 -6.49
N GLN A 14 14.64 -11.76 -7.48
CA GLN A 14 14.96 -10.54 -8.22
C GLN A 14 13.76 -10.02 -9.03
N TRP A 15 13.05 -10.90 -9.74
CA TRP A 15 11.85 -10.52 -10.47
C TRP A 15 10.75 -9.99 -9.58
N ILE A 16 10.50 -10.63 -8.43
CA ILE A 16 9.51 -10.16 -7.45
C ILE A 16 9.89 -8.79 -6.91
N LEU A 17 11.17 -8.57 -6.60
CA LEU A 17 11.64 -7.27 -6.13
C LEU A 17 11.37 -6.18 -7.17
N GLN A 18 11.64 -6.45 -8.45
CA GLN A 18 11.35 -5.50 -9.53
C GLN A 18 9.85 -5.21 -9.65
N PHE A 19 9.00 -6.24 -9.67
CA PHE A 19 7.55 -6.08 -9.73
C PHE A 19 7.01 -5.32 -8.51
N SER A 20 7.53 -5.57 -7.33
CA SER A 20 7.17 -4.83 -6.11
C SER A 20 7.56 -3.35 -6.19
N LEU A 21 8.73 -3.03 -6.76
CA LEU A 21 9.14 -1.65 -6.98
C LEU A 21 8.22 -0.92 -7.97
N PHE A 22 7.83 -1.57 -9.07
CA PHE A 22 6.86 -0.99 -10.01
C PHE A 22 5.48 -0.80 -9.37
N SER A 23 4.98 -1.79 -8.63
CA SER A 23 3.74 -1.67 -7.86
C SER A 23 3.78 -0.50 -6.89
N PHE A 24 4.90 -0.31 -6.19
CA PHE A 24 5.10 0.81 -5.29
C PHE A 24 5.06 2.16 -6.02
N ILE A 25 5.69 2.27 -7.19
CA ILE A 25 5.63 3.48 -8.02
C ILE A 25 4.19 3.79 -8.44
N PHE A 26 3.43 2.79 -8.89
CA PHE A 26 2.02 2.99 -9.25
C PHE A 26 1.18 3.42 -8.05
N THR A 27 1.42 2.85 -6.88
CA THR A 27 0.77 3.25 -5.64
C THR A 27 1.10 4.71 -5.26
N LEU A 28 2.34 5.16 -5.44
CA LEU A 28 2.69 6.57 -5.21
C LEU A 28 2.01 7.51 -6.21
N LEU A 29 1.95 7.12 -7.48
CA LEU A 29 1.33 7.94 -8.53
C LEU A 29 -0.19 8.09 -8.36
N GLN A 30 -0.86 7.15 -7.70
CA GLN A 30 -2.31 7.24 -7.46
C GLN A 30 -2.67 8.18 -6.28
N ILE A 31 -1.76 8.44 -5.33
CA ILE A 31 -2.02 9.23 -4.11
C ILE A 31 -2.68 10.61 -4.40
N PRO A 32 -2.18 11.43 -5.34
CA PRO A 32 -2.80 12.72 -5.65
C PRO A 32 -4.25 12.59 -6.13
N PHE A 33 -4.55 11.53 -6.88
CA PHE A 33 -5.89 11.29 -7.42
C PHE A 33 -6.85 10.77 -6.35
N ILE A 34 -6.38 9.97 -5.40
CA ILE A 34 -7.12 9.60 -4.19
C ILE A 34 -7.42 10.87 -3.38
N GLY A 35 -6.44 11.75 -3.20
CA GLY A 35 -6.62 13.03 -2.54
C GLY A 35 -7.71 13.89 -3.18
N ALA A 36 -7.79 13.93 -4.52
CA ALA A 36 -8.85 14.63 -5.23
C ALA A 36 -10.25 14.04 -4.96
N VAL A 37 -10.37 12.71 -4.85
CA VAL A 37 -11.63 12.04 -4.50
C VAL A 37 -12.06 12.38 -3.08
N PHE A 38 -11.12 12.38 -2.12
CA PHE A 38 -11.39 12.76 -0.73
C PHE A 38 -11.74 14.24 -0.58
N ALA A 39 -11.04 15.14 -1.29
CA ALA A 39 -11.30 16.58 -1.26
C ALA A 39 -12.71 16.94 -1.76
N ASN A 40 -13.27 16.13 -2.65
CA ASN A 40 -14.63 16.29 -3.17
C ASN A 40 -15.68 15.46 -2.40
N GLU A 41 -15.33 14.90 -1.24
CA GLU A 41 -16.20 14.10 -0.34
C GLU A 41 -16.91 12.92 -1.02
N ASN A 42 -16.43 12.47 -2.18
CA ASN A 42 -17.02 11.39 -2.97
C ASN A 42 -16.53 10.00 -2.52
N MET A 43 -16.81 9.66 -1.26
CA MET A 43 -16.42 8.39 -0.64
C MET A 43 -16.94 7.16 -1.38
N GLY A 44 -18.03 7.29 -2.15
CA GLY A 44 -18.59 6.19 -2.96
C GLY A 44 -17.63 5.65 -4.01
N TYR A 45 -16.85 6.53 -4.68
CA TYR A 45 -15.85 6.08 -5.65
C TYR A 45 -14.66 5.41 -4.98
N TYR A 46 -14.24 5.92 -3.83
CA TYR A 46 -13.20 5.29 -3.04
C TYR A 46 -13.62 3.88 -2.60
N ALA A 47 -14.83 3.73 -2.06
CA ALA A 47 -15.37 2.44 -1.63
C ALA A 47 -15.49 1.47 -2.81
N LEU A 48 -15.97 1.92 -3.96
CA LEU A 48 -16.11 1.10 -5.16
C LEU A 48 -14.75 0.60 -5.65
N ILE A 49 -13.76 1.49 -5.80
CA ILE A 49 -12.42 1.10 -6.26
C ILE A 49 -11.75 0.15 -5.25
N SER A 50 -11.85 0.43 -3.95
CA SER A 50 -11.30 -0.43 -2.89
C SER A 50 -11.96 -1.81 -2.87
N THR A 51 -13.25 -1.89 -3.19
CA THR A 51 -13.95 -3.18 -3.31
C THR A 51 -13.45 -3.96 -4.53
N ILE A 52 -13.28 -3.30 -5.68
CA ILE A 52 -12.72 -3.91 -6.88
C ILE A 52 -11.29 -4.41 -6.62
N ASP A 53 -10.45 -3.59 -6.00
CA ASP A 53 -9.08 -3.92 -5.59
C ASP A 53 -9.05 -5.20 -4.75
N CYS A 54 -9.90 -5.27 -3.72
CA CYS A 54 -10.01 -6.44 -2.85
C CYS A 54 -10.44 -7.70 -3.61
N ILE A 55 -11.45 -7.59 -4.46
CA ILE A 55 -11.96 -8.72 -5.26
C ILE A 55 -10.88 -9.21 -6.24
N VAL A 56 -10.17 -8.31 -6.92
CA VAL A 56 -9.13 -8.67 -7.88
C VAL A 56 -7.96 -9.37 -7.18
N LYS A 57 -7.51 -8.87 -6.02
CA LYS A 57 -6.47 -9.53 -5.20
C LYS A 57 -6.88 -10.93 -4.76
N LEU A 58 -8.15 -11.10 -4.38
CA LEU A 58 -8.69 -12.38 -3.98
C LEU A 58 -8.75 -13.37 -5.15
N LEU A 59 -9.16 -12.89 -6.33
CA LEU A 59 -9.14 -13.69 -7.56
C LEU A 59 -7.72 -14.10 -7.97
N ILE A 60 -6.76 -13.17 -7.90
CA ILE A 60 -5.35 -13.48 -8.19
C ILE A 60 -4.85 -14.57 -7.23
N ALA A 61 -5.09 -14.44 -5.92
CA ALA A 61 -4.67 -15.43 -4.93
C ALA A 61 -5.33 -16.80 -5.17
N TYR A 62 -6.62 -16.81 -5.52
CA TYR A 62 -7.36 -18.04 -5.83
C TYR A 62 -6.82 -18.73 -7.10
N CYS A 63 -6.64 -17.98 -8.18
CA CYS A 63 -6.12 -18.53 -9.45
C CYS A 63 -4.73 -19.14 -9.30
N ILE A 64 -3.87 -18.50 -8.52
CA ILE A 64 -2.50 -18.98 -8.30
C ILE A 64 -2.50 -20.21 -7.37
N GLY A 65 -3.41 -20.25 -6.40
CA GLY A 65 -3.60 -21.42 -5.53
C GLY A 65 -4.00 -22.70 -6.29
N LEU A 66 -4.67 -22.56 -7.46
CA LEU A 66 -5.08 -23.69 -8.29
C LEU A 66 -3.94 -24.27 -9.15
N THR A 67 -2.90 -23.49 -9.44
CA THR A 67 -1.83 -23.88 -10.39
C THR A 67 -0.76 -24.79 -9.81
N GLY A 68 -0.75 -25.05 -8.49
CA GLY A 68 0.03 -26.14 -7.85
C GLY A 68 1.55 -26.12 -8.02
N GLY A 69 2.15 -25.00 -8.50
CA GLY A 69 3.57 -24.86 -8.78
C GLY A 69 4.21 -23.65 -8.06
N ASP A 70 5.51 -23.43 -8.29
CA ASP A 70 6.24 -22.27 -7.75
C ASP A 70 5.89 -21.00 -8.58
N ASN A 71 4.64 -20.54 -8.41
CA ASN A 71 4.06 -19.43 -9.17
C ASN A 71 4.34 -18.04 -8.58
N LEU A 72 5.42 -17.94 -7.78
CA LEU A 72 5.76 -16.74 -7.03
C LEU A 72 6.00 -15.53 -7.96
N VAL A 73 6.63 -15.75 -9.10
CA VAL A 73 6.90 -14.72 -10.12
C VAL A 73 5.59 -14.24 -10.77
N TYR A 74 4.69 -15.17 -11.11
CA TYR A 74 3.38 -14.85 -11.68
C TYR A 74 2.51 -14.07 -10.69
N TYR A 75 2.62 -14.40 -9.40
CA TYR A 75 1.95 -13.66 -8.34
C TYR A 75 2.44 -12.20 -8.27
N GLY A 76 3.75 -11.99 -8.27
CA GLY A 76 4.33 -10.65 -8.28
C GLY A 76 3.93 -9.83 -9.50
N ALA A 77 3.94 -10.45 -10.69
CA ALA A 77 3.50 -9.81 -11.94
C ALA A 77 2.00 -9.46 -11.91
N ALA A 78 1.15 -10.35 -11.40
CA ALA A 78 -0.28 -10.12 -11.29
C ALA A 78 -0.61 -8.97 -10.33
N LEU A 79 0.08 -8.87 -9.18
CA LEU A 79 -0.07 -7.76 -8.25
C LEU A 79 0.44 -6.43 -8.83
N MET A 80 1.49 -6.45 -9.65
CA MET A 80 1.95 -5.26 -10.35
C MET A 80 0.89 -4.77 -11.36
N LEU A 81 0.30 -5.68 -12.15
CA LEU A 81 -0.77 -5.34 -13.08
C LEU A 81 -2.03 -4.82 -12.36
N GLU A 82 -2.37 -5.41 -11.23
CA GLU A 82 -3.47 -4.97 -10.38
C GLU A 82 -3.23 -3.54 -9.88
N ALA A 83 -2.05 -3.24 -9.31
CA ALA A 83 -1.69 -1.89 -8.87
C ALA A 83 -1.77 -0.87 -10.01
N PHE A 84 -1.34 -1.24 -11.21
CA PHE A 84 -1.47 -0.41 -12.41
C PHE A 84 -2.94 -0.16 -12.78
N MET A 85 -3.79 -1.20 -12.76
CA MET A 85 -5.23 -1.05 -13.03
C MET A 85 -5.91 -0.13 -12.02
N VAL A 86 -5.64 -0.29 -10.74
CA VAL A 86 -6.20 0.57 -9.67
C VAL A 86 -5.76 2.02 -9.86
N MET A 87 -4.48 2.25 -10.15
CA MET A 87 -3.97 3.59 -10.48
C MET A 87 -4.74 4.19 -11.66
N LEU A 88 -4.94 3.43 -12.75
CA LEU A 88 -5.69 3.91 -13.92
C LEU A 88 -7.14 4.28 -13.58
N LEU A 89 -7.82 3.47 -12.76
CA LEU A 89 -9.19 3.77 -12.31
C LEU A 89 -9.25 5.11 -11.57
N TYR A 90 -8.34 5.36 -10.62
CA TYR A 90 -8.28 6.65 -9.92
C TYR A 90 -7.97 7.81 -10.86
N VAL A 91 -7.02 7.65 -11.78
CA VAL A 91 -6.67 8.67 -12.78
C VAL A 91 -7.88 9.01 -13.68
N ILE A 92 -8.57 7.99 -14.19
CA ILE A 92 -9.73 8.16 -15.08
C ILE A 92 -10.86 8.89 -14.34
N ILE A 93 -11.19 8.46 -13.13
CA ILE A 93 -12.26 9.08 -12.33
C ILE A 93 -11.89 10.52 -11.97
N ALA A 94 -10.69 10.76 -11.48
CA ALA A 94 -10.24 12.08 -11.08
C ALA A 94 -10.25 13.05 -12.27
N ARG A 95 -9.71 12.64 -13.43
CA ARG A 95 -9.65 13.49 -14.63
C ARG A 95 -11.01 13.76 -15.26
N ARG A 96 -11.95 12.81 -15.17
CA ARG A 96 -13.29 12.96 -15.78
C ARG A 96 -14.23 13.77 -14.91
N LYS A 97 -14.12 13.65 -13.58
CA LYS A 97 -15.12 14.24 -12.66
C LYS A 97 -14.65 15.50 -11.97
N TYR A 98 -13.32 15.67 -11.79
CA TYR A 98 -12.81 16.78 -10.99
C TYR A 98 -11.88 17.67 -11.80
N PRO A 99 -12.07 19.00 -11.77
CA PRO A 99 -11.19 19.96 -12.43
C PRO A 99 -9.75 19.90 -11.88
N GLU A 100 -9.58 19.55 -10.60
CA GLU A 100 -8.29 19.36 -9.91
C GLU A 100 -7.52 18.14 -10.41
N GLY A 101 -8.17 17.19 -11.06
CA GLY A 101 -7.53 16.03 -11.71
C GLY A 101 -6.69 16.40 -12.94
N LYS A 102 -6.75 17.66 -13.40
CA LYS A 102 -5.93 18.18 -14.48
C LYS A 102 -4.58 18.64 -13.95
N TYR A 103 -3.51 18.19 -14.59
CA TYR A 103 -2.16 18.54 -14.19
C TYR A 103 -1.90 20.04 -14.46
N THR A 104 -1.73 20.80 -13.39
CA THR A 104 -1.37 22.23 -13.44
C THR A 104 -0.09 22.46 -12.64
N ILE A 105 0.95 23.01 -13.28
CA ILE A 105 2.20 23.33 -12.60
C ILE A 105 2.01 24.66 -11.86
N VAL A 106 1.89 24.60 -10.55
CA VAL A 106 1.77 25.77 -9.68
C VAL A 106 3.15 26.18 -9.17
N LYS A 107 3.68 27.34 -9.60
CA LYS A 107 5.01 27.85 -9.21
C LYS A 107 4.96 28.76 -7.96
N LYS A 108 4.13 28.47 -6.96
CA LYS A 108 4.05 29.26 -5.72
C LYS A 108 4.98 28.67 -4.63
N LYS A 109 6.10 29.33 -4.38
CA LYS A 109 7.09 28.91 -3.33
C LYS A 109 6.48 28.77 -1.93
N THR A 110 5.51 29.63 -1.57
CA THR A 110 4.83 29.59 -0.28
C THR A 110 4.07 28.27 -0.09
N LEU A 111 3.32 27.83 -1.12
CA LEU A 111 2.58 26.57 -1.09
C LEU A 111 3.52 25.37 -0.91
N TYR A 112 4.63 25.35 -1.64
CA TYR A 112 5.62 24.28 -1.48
C TYR A 112 6.24 24.26 -0.08
N LYS A 113 6.53 25.43 0.50
CA LYS A 113 7.08 25.52 1.87
C LYS A 113 6.10 24.97 2.90
N GLU A 114 4.82 25.30 2.79
CA GLU A 114 3.78 24.79 3.69
C GLU A 114 3.61 23.27 3.53
N LEU A 115 3.54 22.77 2.30
CA LEU A 115 3.44 21.34 2.01
C LEU A 115 4.65 20.57 2.56
N PHE A 116 5.87 21.04 2.33
CA PHE A 116 7.08 20.40 2.84
C PHE A 116 7.18 20.44 4.36
N SER A 117 6.76 21.53 4.98
CA SER A 117 6.75 21.64 6.44
C SER A 117 5.76 20.66 7.06
N PHE A 118 4.52 20.62 6.53
CA PHE A 118 3.49 19.67 6.98
C PHE A 118 3.90 18.22 6.73
N SER A 119 4.36 17.91 5.50
CA SER A 119 4.80 16.58 5.13
C SER A 119 6.01 16.13 5.97
N GLY A 120 6.95 17.02 6.26
CA GLY A 120 8.11 16.71 7.09
C GLY A 120 7.73 16.22 8.48
N TRP A 121 6.82 16.90 9.16
CA TRP A 121 6.30 16.45 10.45
C TRP A 121 5.54 15.14 10.36
N SER A 122 4.73 14.97 9.33
CA SER A 122 3.97 13.73 9.09
C SER A 122 4.91 12.55 8.83
N VAL A 123 5.97 12.75 8.03
CA VAL A 123 6.99 11.72 7.76
C VAL A 123 7.75 11.38 9.04
N TYR A 124 8.12 12.36 9.86
CA TYR A 124 8.80 12.11 11.13
C TYR A 124 7.94 11.23 12.06
N GLY A 125 6.65 11.56 12.20
CA GLY A 125 5.71 10.74 12.97
C GLY A 125 5.54 9.32 12.42
N ALA A 126 5.43 9.19 11.09
CA ALA A 126 5.33 7.90 10.43
C ALA A 126 6.60 7.04 10.61
N LEU A 127 7.79 7.65 10.49
CA LEU A 127 9.08 6.98 10.73
C LEU A 127 9.19 6.45 12.16
N ALA A 128 8.72 7.21 13.15
CA ALA A 128 8.69 6.74 14.55
C ALA A 128 7.81 5.49 14.70
N GLY A 129 6.62 5.48 14.08
CA GLY A 129 5.71 4.33 14.09
C GLY A 129 6.30 3.10 13.39
N VAL A 130 6.87 3.29 12.20
CA VAL A 130 7.55 2.22 11.45
C VAL A 130 8.76 1.72 12.23
N GLY A 131 9.58 2.62 12.81
CA GLY A 131 10.72 2.28 13.63
C GLY A 131 10.33 1.43 14.83
N MET A 132 9.23 1.76 15.50
CA MET A 132 8.70 0.97 16.61
C MET A 132 8.28 -0.44 16.18
N THR A 133 7.53 -0.55 15.09
CA THR A 133 7.01 -1.85 14.62
C THR A 133 8.12 -2.73 14.06
N GLN A 134 8.93 -2.20 13.16
CA GLN A 134 10.02 -2.95 12.52
C GLN A 134 11.18 -3.20 13.50
N GLY A 135 11.48 -2.23 14.38
CA GLY A 135 12.46 -2.39 15.43
C GLY A 135 12.10 -3.53 16.38
N SER A 136 10.84 -3.60 16.81
CA SER A 136 10.36 -4.72 17.64
C SER A 136 10.53 -6.06 16.92
N THR A 137 10.21 -6.13 15.63
CA THR A 137 10.38 -7.35 14.82
C THR A 137 11.85 -7.77 14.73
N ILE A 138 12.77 -6.84 14.52
CA ILE A 138 14.21 -7.11 14.46
C ILE A 138 14.73 -7.59 15.81
N ILE A 139 14.37 -6.91 16.90
CA ILE A 139 14.76 -7.27 18.26
C ILE A 139 14.26 -8.66 18.62
N LEU A 140 12.99 -8.96 18.36
CA LEU A 140 12.41 -10.28 18.61
C LEU A 140 13.10 -11.38 17.81
N ASN A 141 13.45 -11.10 16.55
CA ASN A 141 14.15 -12.09 15.72
C ASN A 141 15.57 -12.36 16.24
N VAL A 142 16.31 -11.30 16.62
CA VAL A 142 17.71 -11.41 17.08
C VAL A 142 17.80 -12.09 18.45
N PHE A 143 16.93 -11.74 19.39
CA PHE A 143 17.03 -12.23 20.78
C PHE A 143 16.24 -13.52 21.04
N PHE A 144 15.12 -13.72 20.35
CA PHE A 144 14.18 -14.82 20.64
C PHE A 144 14.02 -15.80 19.46
N GLY A 145 14.60 -15.48 18.32
CA GLY A 145 14.60 -16.33 17.14
C GLY A 145 13.33 -16.26 16.28
N PRO A 146 13.32 -16.99 15.15
CA PRO A 146 12.29 -16.86 14.12
C PRO A 146 10.91 -17.38 14.55
N LEU A 147 10.82 -18.32 15.48
CA LEU A 147 9.54 -18.88 15.93
C LEU A 147 8.70 -17.84 16.69
N ILE A 148 9.32 -17.11 17.61
CA ILE A 148 8.66 -16.07 18.39
C ILE A 148 8.33 -14.86 17.48
N ASN A 149 9.20 -14.55 16.53
CA ASN A 149 8.94 -13.52 15.55
C ASN A 149 7.73 -13.87 14.64
N ALA A 150 7.58 -15.13 14.25
CA ALA A 150 6.40 -15.59 13.51
C ALA A 150 5.10 -15.47 14.34
N ALA A 151 5.14 -15.85 15.61
CA ALA A 151 4.00 -15.70 16.53
C ALA A 151 3.61 -14.20 16.68
N PHE A 152 4.59 -13.31 16.84
CA PHE A 152 4.38 -11.87 16.88
C PHE A 152 3.78 -11.34 15.57
N GLY A 153 4.21 -11.87 14.42
CA GLY A 153 3.65 -11.54 13.12
C GLY A 153 2.14 -11.88 13.02
N ILE A 154 1.75 -13.07 13.51
CA ILE A 154 0.34 -13.48 13.55
C ILE A 154 -0.48 -12.57 14.50
N ALA A 155 0.06 -12.25 15.68
CA ALA A 155 -0.59 -11.34 16.62
C ALA A 155 -0.79 -9.94 15.99
N ASN A 156 0.21 -9.43 15.27
CA ASN A 156 0.11 -8.17 14.55
C ASN A 156 -0.92 -8.22 13.41
N GLN A 157 -1.09 -9.33 12.71
CA GLN A 157 -2.13 -9.48 11.69
C GLN A 157 -3.53 -9.35 12.30
N ILE A 158 -3.78 -10.00 13.44
CA ILE A 158 -5.05 -9.89 14.16
C ILE A 158 -5.28 -8.46 14.63
N TYR A 159 -4.28 -7.86 15.24
CA TYR A 159 -4.31 -6.46 15.68
C TYR A 159 -4.65 -5.50 14.52
N ASN A 160 -3.98 -5.65 13.38
CA ASN A 160 -4.22 -4.84 12.21
C ASN A 160 -5.62 -5.04 11.61
N ALA A 161 -6.14 -6.26 11.62
CA ALA A 161 -7.51 -6.55 11.19
C ALA A 161 -8.55 -5.81 12.05
N ILE A 162 -8.40 -5.85 13.39
CA ILE A 162 -9.26 -5.11 14.32
C ILE A 162 -9.13 -3.61 14.11
N ASN A 163 -7.91 -3.08 13.97
CA ASN A 163 -7.68 -1.67 13.70
C ASN A 163 -8.29 -1.21 12.38
N THR A 164 -8.25 -2.05 11.35
CA THR A 164 -8.87 -1.72 10.05
C THR A 164 -10.38 -1.55 10.20
N LEU A 165 -11.04 -2.43 10.95
CA LEU A 165 -12.47 -2.28 11.25
C LEU A 165 -12.76 -0.99 12.01
N THR A 166 -11.99 -0.72 13.06
CA THR A 166 -12.14 0.50 13.88
C THR A 166 -11.92 1.76 13.04
N ASN A 167 -10.88 1.79 12.23
CA ASN A 167 -10.56 2.92 11.35
C ASN A 167 -11.63 3.14 10.27
N SER A 168 -12.25 2.08 9.77
CA SER A 168 -13.35 2.19 8.80
C SER A 168 -14.54 2.96 9.39
N VAL A 169 -14.85 2.69 10.66
CA VAL A 169 -15.90 3.43 11.39
C VAL A 169 -15.49 4.89 11.59
N VAL A 170 -14.27 5.16 12.02
CA VAL A 170 -13.75 6.52 12.25
C VAL A 170 -13.74 7.33 10.94
N ILE A 171 -13.35 6.73 9.83
CA ILE A 171 -13.36 7.39 8.51
C ILE A 171 -14.78 7.75 8.07
N ALA A 172 -15.76 6.91 8.37
CA ALA A 172 -17.16 7.18 8.03
C ALA A 172 -17.73 8.41 8.77
N PHE A 173 -17.22 8.70 9.98
CA PHE A 173 -17.66 9.86 10.77
C PHE A 173 -16.86 11.14 10.51
N ARG A 174 -15.69 11.08 9.87
CA ARG A 174 -14.84 12.26 9.60
C ARG A 174 -15.52 13.40 8.83
N PRO A 175 -16.39 13.17 7.82
CA PRO A 175 -17.03 14.25 7.10
C PRO A 175 -18.08 15.01 7.93
N ALA A 176 -18.50 14.45 9.06
CA ALA A 176 -19.57 15.02 9.91
C ALA A 176 -19.03 15.91 11.06
N MET A 177 -17.70 16.00 11.22
CA MET A 177 -17.01 16.86 12.20
C MET A 177 -16.31 18.03 11.49
#